data_15e46a8f6f6a0e315433888d34fe3677
#
_entry.id   15e46a8f6f6a0e315433888d34fe3677
#
_cell.length_a   1.000
_cell.length_b   1.000
_cell.length_c   1.000
_cell.angle_alpha   90.00
_cell.angle_beta   90.00
_cell.angle_gamma   90.00
#
_symmetry.space_group_name_H-M   'P 1'
#
loop_
_entity.id
_entity.type
_entity.pdbx_description
1 polymer ?
#
loop_
_entity_poly.entity_id
_entity_poly.type
_entity_poly.pdbx_seq_one_letter_code
_entity_poly.pdbx_strand_id
1 'polypeptide(L)'
;MQTAADHPEAPTAIRHDLGAIFISLELSRSTWLITSLSPGGGEKMSKHSVRGGNVAGLLERFAQLQEKARARTGRTFPIIVIQEAGLDGFWIHRVLQNEGIESHVVDPASVATSRRRRRAKTDRIDGEALLRTLLAYKRGEPRVCAMVKAPTPEEEDRRRLCRERKVLTNERVQHVNRIKGLLFGQGVSGYEPLRRNRRQQLDELRTGDGRPLPKHLKTQISRELDRLELLLEQIKAVETERDALLAAQKVALPGPAAMLLDFNGIGPEFTAVLWSEGLFRHFDNRRQVASYAGLAPTPWQSGSVDHEQGVSKAGNPRLRTTLIQLAWLWLRHQPQSALALWFKERVARNGGRHKKTTVVALARKLLVALWKYVTAGVVIEGAVMKTA
;
A
#
# COMPACT_ATOMS: atom_id res chain seq x y z
N MET A 1 16.98 48.90 -45.10
CA MET A 1 16.87 47.46 -45.30
C MET A 1 16.73 46.80 -43.94
N GLN A 2 15.51 46.49 -43.55
CA GLN A 2 15.20 45.76 -42.29
C GLN A 2 15.32 44.26 -42.58
N THR A 3 16.23 43.61 -41.85
CA THR A 3 16.38 42.14 -41.87
C THR A 3 15.16 41.52 -41.15
N ALA A 4 14.43 40.67 -41.87
CA ALA A 4 13.34 39.86 -41.34
C ALA A 4 13.90 38.95 -40.22
N ALA A 5 13.29 39.03 -39.02
CA ALA A 5 13.61 38.10 -37.94
C ALA A 5 13.14 36.71 -38.31
N ASP A 6 14.07 35.78 -38.30
CA ASP A 6 13.86 34.35 -38.48
C ASP A 6 13.02 33.84 -37.28
N HIS A 7 11.73 33.60 -37.50
CA HIS A 7 10.92 32.89 -36.55
C HIS A 7 11.19 31.38 -36.71
N PRO A 8 11.64 30.67 -35.68
CA PRO A 8 11.85 29.24 -35.81
C PRO A 8 10.49 28.58 -36.12
N GLU A 9 10.44 27.83 -37.24
CA GLU A 9 9.30 27.00 -37.58
C GLU A 9 8.92 26.11 -36.39
N ALA A 10 7.63 26.11 -36.03
CA ALA A 10 7.13 25.21 -34.99
C ALA A 10 7.41 23.77 -35.41
N PRO A 11 7.98 22.94 -34.51
CA PRO A 11 8.29 21.56 -34.85
C PRO A 11 7.04 20.85 -35.36
N THR A 12 7.17 20.23 -36.55
CA THR A 12 6.08 19.48 -37.19
C THR A 12 5.65 18.37 -36.22
N ALA A 13 4.47 18.52 -35.62
CA ALA A 13 3.93 17.52 -34.72
C ALA A 13 3.71 16.22 -35.48
N ILE A 14 4.38 15.15 -35.07
CA ILE A 14 4.11 13.82 -35.56
C ILE A 14 2.67 13.49 -35.14
N ARG A 15 1.74 13.59 -36.09
CA ARG A 15 0.33 13.23 -35.89
C ARG A 15 0.26 11.71 -35.76
N HIS A 16 0.20 11.21 -34.55
CA HIS A 16 -0.25 9.86 -34.31
C HIS A 16 -1.78 9.85 -34.36
N ASP A 17 -2.34 9.16 -35.33
CA ASP A 17 -3.77 8.88 -35.37
C ASP A 17 -4.14 8.12 -34.09
N LEU A 18 -4.99 8.76 -33.27
CA LEU A 18 -5.47 8.13 -32.05
C LEU A 18 -6.42 6.99 -32.43
N GLY A 19 -6.05 5.76 -32.18
CA GLY A 19 -6.87 4.57 -32.42
C GLY A 19 -7.98 4.36 -31.39
N ALA A 20 -8.09 5.21 -30.37
CA ALA A 20 -9.04 5.10 -29.26
C ALA A 20 -9.35 6.47 -28.63
N ILE A 21 -10.41 6.52 -27.84
CA ILE A 21 -10.69 7.62 -26.91
C ILE A 21 -10.00 7.30 -25.60
N PHE A 22 -9.02 8.11 -25.20
CA PHE A 22 -8.27 7.93 -23.96
C PHE A 22 -8.88 8.79 -22.86
N ILE A 23 -9.08 8.19 -21.68
CA ILE A 23 -9.75 8.82 -20.55
C ILE A 23 -8.95 8.58 -19.27
N SER A 24 -8.73 9.61 -18.46
CA SER A 24 -8.35 9.47 -17.07
C SER A 24 -9.50 9.80 -16.14
N LEU A 25 -9.61 9.04 -15.04
CA LEU A 25 -10.58 9.24 -13.98
C LEU A 25 -9.86 9.64 -12.69
N GLU A 26 -10.23 10.81 -12.16
CA GLU A 26 -9.91 11.25 -10.81
C GLU A 26 -11.15 11.04 -9.94
N LEU A 27 -11.07 10.08 -9.03
CA LEU A 27 -12.20 9.64 -8.22
C LEU A 27 -12.19 10.36 -6.86
N SER A 28 -13.30 10.98 -6.51
CA SER A 28 -13.52 11.54 -5.17
C SER A 28 -14.91 11.14 -4.67
N ARG A 29 -15.17 11.35 -3.38
CA ARG A 29 -16.48 11.02 -2.80
C ARG A 29 -17.63 11.82 -3.39
N SER A 30 -17.39 13.07 -3.77
CA SER A 30 -18.43 13.98 -4.25
C SER A 30 -18.49 14.09 -5.76
N THR A 31 -17.34 14.04 -6.42
CA THR A 31 -17.24 14.36 -7.85
C THR A 31 -16.17 13.49 -8.49
N TRP A 32 -16.46 12.93 -9.64
CA TRP A 32 -15.51 12.26 -10.51
C TRP A 32 -15.13 13.17 -11.66
N LEU A 33 -13.86 13.47 -11.83
CA LEU A 33 -13.34 14.24 -12.94
C LEU A 33 -12.92 13.31 -14.08
N ILE A 34 -13.44 13.57 -15.26
CA ILE A 34 -13.17 12.84 -16.50
C ILE A 34 -12.31 13.74 -17.37
N THR A 35 -11.05 13.39 -17.59
CA THR A 35 -10.20 14.07 -18.57
C THR A 35 -10.06 13.16 -19.78
N SER A 36 -10.38 13.66 -20.98
CA SER A 36 -10.40 12.83 -22.19
C SER A 36 -9.64 13.47 -23.35
N LEU A 37 -9.05 12.61 -24.18
CA LEU A 37 -8.48 12.94 -25.47
C LEU A 37 -9.15 12.07 -26.54
N SER A 38 -9.79 12.70 -27.52
CA SER A 38 -10.60 12.01 -28.54
C SER A 38 -10.07 12.27 -29.93
N PRO A 39 -10.14 11.27 -30.85
CA PRO A 39 -9.83 11.45 -32.27
C PRO A 39 -10.63 12.57 -32.90
N GLY A 40 -10.06 13.27 -33.87
CA GLY A 40 -10.69 14.40 -34.57
C GLY A 40 -10.81 15.69 -33.74
N GLY A 41 -10.32 15.72 -32.50
CA GLY A 41 -10.35 16.89 -31.62
C GLY A 41 -9.03 17.67 -31.51
N GLY A 42 -8.01 17.27 -32.23
CA GLY A 42 -6.65 17.77 -32.07
C GLY A 42 -6.03 17.29 -30.74
N GLU A 43 -5.04 18.03 -30.24
CA GLU A 43 -4.34 17.70 -28.99
C GLU A 43 -5.02 18.23 -27.72
N LYS A 44 -6.19 18.86 -27.87
CA LYS A 44 -6.90 19.49 -26.75
C LYS A 44 -7.62 18.46 -25.89
N MET A 45 -7.21 18.35 -24.63
CA MET A 45 -7.90 17.53 -23.64
C MET A 45 -9.20 18.18 -23.18
N SER A 46 -10.28 17.42 -23.19
CA SER A 46 -11.61 17.84 -22.68
C SER A 46 -11.73 17.42 -21.23
N LYS A 47 -12.46 18.21 -20.43
CA LYS A 47 -12.73 17.93 -19.00
C LYS A 47 -14.21 17.97 -18.73
N HIS A 48 -14.70 16.97 -18.02
CA HIS A 48 -16.08 16.83 -17.61
C HIS A 48 -16.12 16.33 -16.18
N SER A 49 -17.18 16.61 -15.46
CA SER A 49 -17.40 16.08 -14.13
C SER A 49 -18.75 15.39 -14.05
N VAL A 50 -18.79 14.31 -13.27
CA VAL A 50 -20.03 13.64 -12.88
C VAL A 50 -20.05 13.52 -11.36
N ARG A 51 -21.24 13.38 -10.78
CA ARG A 51 -21.36 13.15 -9.32
C ARG A 51 -20.67 11.85 -8.93
N GLY A 52 -19.94 11.85 -7.83
CA GLY A 52 -19.31 10.65 -7.28
C GLY A 52 -20.35 9.54 -7.02
N GLY A 53 -20.05 8.33 -7.45
CA GLY A 53 -20.95 7.17 -7.38
C GLY A 53 -21.97 7.07 -8.53
N ASN A 54 -22.10 8.08 -9.40
CA ASN A 54 -23.04 8.02 -10.52
C ASN A 54 -22.42 7.30 -11.74
N VAL A 55 -22.46 5.97 -11.72
CA VAL A 55 -21.97 5.13 -12.82
C VAL A 55 -22.73 5.36 -14.10
N ALA A 56 -24.07 5.47 -14.04
CA ALA A 56 -24.90 5.72 -15.22
C ALA A 56 -24.49 7.01 -15.93
N GLY A 57 -24.32 8.10 -15.17
CA GLY A 57 -23.85 9.37 -15.72
C GLY A 57 -22.41 9.32 -16.26
N LEU A 58 -21.55 8.47 -15.71
CA LEU A 58 -20.22 8.21 -16.25
C LEU A 58 -20.29 7.53 -17.63
N LEU A 59 -21.06 6.46 -17.75
CA LEU A 59 -21.24 5.69 -18.99
C LEU A 59 -21.93 6.52 -20.06
N GLU A 60 -22.94 7.31 -19.68
CA GLU A 60 -23.60 8.26 -20.60
C GLU A 60 -22.57 9.28 -21.13
N ARG A 61 -21.70 9.81 -20.29
CA ARG A 61 -20.62 10.71 -20.71
C ARG A 61 -19.66 10.03 -21.70
N PHE A 62 -19.36 8.77 -21.48
CA PHE A 62 -18.51 8.00 -22.39
C PHE A 62 -19.20 7.82 -23.76
N ALA A 63 -20.49 7.49 -23.77
CA ALA A 63 -21.26 7.40 -25.01
C ALA A 63 -21.30 8.74 -25.77
N GLN A 64 -21.47 9.86 -25.08
CA GLN A 64 -21.42 11.19 -25.68
C GLN A 64 -20.04 11.52 -26.30
N LEU A 65 -18.94 11.06 -25.68
CA LEU A 65 -17.59 11.24 -26.23
C LEU A 65 -17.41 10.39 -27.50
N GLN A 66 -17.94 9.17 -27.54
CA GLN A 66 -17.89 8.29 -28.71
C GLN A 66 -18.70 8.90 -29.87
N GLU A 67 -19.91 9.38 -29.61
CA GLU A 67 -20.75 9.99 -30.65
C GLU A 67 -20.10 11.26 -31.22
N LYS A 68 -19.50 12.11 -30.37
CA LYS A 68 -18.76 13.29 -30.82
C LYS A 68 -17.55 12.91 -31.69
N ALA A 69 -16.82 11.86 -31.33
CA ALA A 69 -15.70 11.39 -32.13
C ALA A 69 -16.19 10.82 -33.49
N ARG A 70 -17.28 10.05 -33.46
CA ARG A 70 -17.93 9.51 -34.67
C ARG A 70 -18.41 10.63 -35.60
N ALA A 71 -19.06 11.62 -35.08
CA ALA A 71 -19.57 12.79 -35.87
C ALA A 71 -18.39 13.54 -36.55
N ARG A 72 -17.20 13.58 -35.93
CA ARG A 72 -16.03 14.29 -36.48
C ARG A 72 -15.23 13.48 -37.49
N THR A 73 -15.22 12.17 -37.36
CA THR A 73 -14.28 11.29 -38.06
C THR A 73 -14.97 10.26 -38.97
N GLY A 74 -16.30 10.07 -38.81
CA GLY A 74 -17.05 8.99 -39.46
C GLY A 74 -16.79 7.59 -38.87
N ARG A 75 -15.96 7.44 -37.82
CA ARG A 75 -15.53 6.15 -37.27
C ARG A 75 -15.88 6.04 -35.79
N THR A 76 -16.16 4.81 -35.34
CA THR A 76 -16.34 4.49 -33.92
C THR A 76 -15.01 4.08 -33.31
N PHE A 77 -14.72 4.53 -32.10
CA PHE A 77 -13.48 4.28 -31.40
C PHE A 77 -13.74 3.59 -30.06
N PRO A 78 -12.88 2.62 -29.67
CA PRO A 78 -12.93 2.04 -28.33
C PRO A 78 -12.54 3.09 -27.30
N ILE A 79 -13.00 2.90 -26.06
CA ILE A 79 -12.62 3.71 -24.90
C ILE A 79 -11.56 2.97 -24.10
N ILE A 80 -10.49 3.68 -23.72
CA ILE A 80 -9.43 3.18 -22.84
C ILE A 80 -9.34 4.12 -21.64
N VAL A 81 -9.47 3.55 -20.45
CA VAL A 81 -9.55 4.31 -19.20
C VAL A 81 -8.34 4.02 -18.31
N ILE A 82 -7.88 5.04 -17.60
CA ILE A 82 -6.89 4.91 -16.52
C ILE A 82 -7.41 5.59 -15.25
N GLN A 83 -7.16 4.94 -14.10
CA GLN A 83 -7.39 5.49 -12.77
C GLN A 83 -6.22 5.17 -11.85
N GLU A 84 -6.04 5.94 -10.78
CA GLU A 84 -5.04 5.63 -9.76
C GLU A 84 -5.54 4.54 -8.80
N ALA A 85 -4.63 3.69 -8.33
CA ALA A 85 -4.90 2.81 -7.20
C ALA A 85 -5.00 3.63 -5.92
N GLY A 86 -6.18 3.73 -5.35
CA GLY A 86 -6.48 4.59 -4.20
C GLY A 86 -7.42 3.96 -3.18
N LEU A 87 -7.98 4.83 -2.33
CA LEU A 87 -8.97 4.45 -1.31
C LEU A 87 -10.31 3.99 -1.89
N ASP A 88 -10.59 4.37 -3.13
CA ASP A 88 -11.82 4.02 -3.85
C ASP A 88 -11.89 2.54 -4.24
N GLY A 89 -10.77 1.82 -4.10
CA GLY A 89 -10.69 0.39 -4.42
C GLY A 89 -10.69 0.12 -5.93
N PHE A 90 -11.16 -1.07 -6.32
CA PHE A 90 -11.13 -1.54 -7.71
C PHE A 90 -12.53 -1.74 -8.32
N TRP A 91 -13.58 -1.36 -7.62
CA TRP A 91 -14.94 -1.65 -8.05
C TRP A 91 -15.30 -0.95 -9.36
N ILE A 92 -14.90 0.31 -9.56
CA ILE A 92 -15.16 1.02 -10.81
C ILE A 92 -14.40 0.43 -12.00
N HIS A 93 -13.17 -0.02 -11.77
CA HIS A 93 -12.39 -0.76 -12.77
C HIS A 93 -13.13 -2.03 -13.24
N ARG A 94 -13.71 -2.80 -12.32
CA ARG A 94 -14.51 -3.99 -12.64
C ARG A 94 -15.80 -3.64 -13.37
N VAL A 95 -16.46 -2.57 -12.98
CA VAL A 95 -17.66 -2.07 -13.72
C VAL A 95 -17.28 -1.77 -15.15
N LEU A 96 -16.21 -1.01 -15.39
CA LEU A 96 -15.78 -0.65 -16.74
C LEU A 96 -15.41 -1.88 -17.57
N GLN A 97 -14.74 -2.87 -16.98
CA GLN A 97 -14.44 -4.13 -17.65
C GLN A 97 -15.68 -4.92 -18.02
N ASN A 98 -16.69 -4.97 -17.14
CA ASN A 98 -17.99 -5.62 -17.43
C ASN A 98 -18.75 -4.93 -18.57
N GLU A 99 -18.56 -3.62 -18.75
CA GLU A 99 -19.10 -2.85 -19.88
C GLU A 99 -18.24 -2.97 -21.15
N GLY A 100 -17.26 -3.85 -21.18
CA GLY A 100 -16.35 -4.05 -22.32
C GLY A 100 -15.34 -2.93 -22.55
N ILE A 101 -15.16 -2.03 -21.55
CA ILE A 101 -14.22 -0.91 -21.63
C ILE A 101 -12.85 -1.34 -21.13
N GLU A 102 -11.80 -1.10 -21.91
CA GLU A 102 -10.43 -1.33 -21.50
C GLU A 102 -10.08 -0.39 -20.34
N SER A 103 -9.86 -0.93 -19.14
CA SER A 103 -9.57 -0.15 -17.95
C SER A 103 -8.23 -0.55 -17.32
N HIS A 104 -7.44 0.44 -16.98
CA HIS A 104 -6.13 0.30 -16.33
C HIS A 104 -6.14 0.98 -14.97
N VAL A 105 -5.46 0.36 -14.01
CA VAL A 105 -5.20 0.95 -12.70
C VAL A 105 -3.69 1.13 -12.55
N VAL A 106 -3.25 2.33 -12.22
CA VAL A 106 -1.83 2.66 -12.07
C VAL A 106 -1.44 2.86 -10.61
N ASP A 107 -0.22 2.48 -10.25
CA ASP A 107 0.37 2.84 -8.97
C ASP A 107 0.74 4.34 -9.00
N PRO A 108 0.09 5.20 -8.19
CA PRO A 108 0.36 6.64 -8.18
C PRO A 108 1.82 6.97 -7.85
N ALA A 109 2.49 6.13 -7.07
CA ALA A 109 3.90 6.31 -6.73
C ALA A 109 4.85 6.09 -7.93
N SER A 110 4.37 5.44 -9.00
CA SER A 110 5.13 5.16 -10.21
C SER A 110 4.99 6.22 -11.30
N VAL A 111 3.98 7.10 -11.19
CA VAL A 111 3.74 8.17 -12.17
C VAL A 111 4.75 9.29 -11.98
N ALA A 112 5.42 9.68 -13.07
CA ALA A 112 6.40 10.76 -13.03
C ALA A 112 5.74 12.11 -12.77
N THR A 113 6.09 12.74 -11.64
CA THR A 113 5.62 14.08 -11.30
C THR A 113 6.63 15.14 -11.72
N SER A 114 6.17 16.20 -12.37
CA SER A 114 7.02 17.34 -12.77
C SER A 114 7.58 18.05 -11.52
N ARG A 115 8.93 18.17 -11.45
CA ARG A 115 9.61 18.88 -10.36
C ARG A 115 9.16 20.34 -10.19
N ARG A 116 8.80 21.02 -11.30
CA ARG A 116 8.33 22.41 -11.30
C ARG A 116 6.91 22.58 -10.72
N ARG A 117 6.08 21.52 -10.74
CA ARG A 117 4.68 21.54 -10.30
C ARG A 117 4.44 20.93 -8.91
N ARG A 118 5.48 20.56 -8.17
CA ARG A 118 5.36 19.90 -6.85
C ARG A 118 4.55 20.67 -5.81
N ARG A 119 4.35 21.98 -5.98
CA ARG A 119 3.58 22.82 -5.05
C ARG A 119 2.14 23.10 -5.47
N ALA A 120 1.78 22.85 -6.73
CA ALA A 120 0.42 23.02 -7.22
C ALA A 120 -0.22 21.64 -7.44
N LYS A 121 -1.08 21.23 -6.53
CA LYS A 121 -1.89 20.02 -6.65
C LYS A 121 -3.33 20.42 -6.89
N THR A 122 -3.87 20.05 -8.06
CA THR A 122 -5.30 20.16 -8.38
C THR A 122 -5.67 18.92 -9.18
N ASP A 123 -6.86 18.38 -8.95
CA ASP A 123 -7.39 17.21 -9.67
C ASP A 123 -7.34 17.41 -11.21
N ARG A 124 -7.40 18.65 -11.63
CA ARG A 124 -7.27 19.01 -13.05
C ARG A 124 -5.88 18.75 -13.64
N ILE A 125 -4.84 19.01 -12.87
CA ILE A 125 -3.42 18.79 -13.27
C ILE A 125 -3.12 17.29 -13.21
N ASP A 126 -3.65 16.63 -12.19
CA ASP A 126 -3.42 15.21 -11.95
C ASP A 126 -4.10 14.38 -13.06
N GLY A 127 -5.34 14.72 -13.46
CA GLY A 127 -6.04 14.08 -14.57
C GLY A 127 -5.31 14.19 -15.92
N GLU A 128 -4.72 15.35 -16.24
CA GLU A 128 -3.91 15.51 -17.46
C GLU A 128 -2.62 14.68 -17.41
N ALA A 129 -1.95 14.65 -16.25
CA ALA A 129 -0.72 13.88 -16.08
C ALA A 129 -1.02 12.39 -16.20
N LEU A 130 -2.11 11.93 -15.59
CA LEU A 130 -2.57 10.55 -15.66
C LEU A 130 -2.90 10.13 -17.10
N LEU A 131 -3.60 10.99 -17.85
CA LEU A 131 -3.93 10.73 -19.26
C LEU A 131 -2.67 10.65 -20.13
N ARG A 132 -1.69 11.52 -19.93
CA ARG A 132 -0.39 11.44 -20.63
C ARG A 132 0.36 10.16 -20.30
N THR A 133 0.29 9.71 -19.05
CA THR A 133 0.88 8.44 -18.62
C THR A 133 0.23 7.26 -19.37
N LEU A 134 -1.11 7.27 -19.52
CA LEU A 134 -1.82 6.25 -20.30
C LEU A 134 -1.37 6.24 -21.77
N LEU A 135 -1.28 7.40 -22.40
CA LEU A 135 -0.84 7.52 -23.78
C LEU A 135 0.58 6.99 -23.98
N ALA A 136 1.50 7.35 -23.10
CA ALA A 136 2.87 6.87 -23.15
C ALA A 136 2.95 5.34 -22.92
N TYR A 137 2.18 4.81 -21.99
CA TYR A 137 2.07 3.37 -21.75
C TYR A 137 1.53 2.62 -22.98
N LYS A 138 0.47 3.11 -23.61
CA LYS A 138 -0.13 2.49 -24.82
C LYS A 138 0.77 2.59 -26.04
N ARG A 139 1.68 3.55 -26.10
CA ARG A 139 2.75 3.62 -27.11
C ARG A 139 3.90 2.64 -26.85
N GLY A 140 3.88 1.91 -25.73
CA GLY A 140 4.95 0.98 -25.37
C GLY A 140 6.22 1.66 -24.85
N GLU A 141 6.15 2.92 -24.41
CA GLU A 141 7.29 3.61 -23.83
C GLU A 141 7.78 2.88 -22.57
N PRO A 142 9.08 2.57 -22.44
CA PRO A 142 9.58 1.80 -21.31
C PRO A 142 9.58 2.63 -20.04
N ARG A 143 9.25 1.99 -18.91
CA ARG A 143 9.36 2.56 -17.55
C ARG A 143 8.50 3.81 -17.29
N VAL A 144 7.41 3.99 -17.99
CA VAL A 144 6.50 5.14 -17.83
C VAL A 144 5.79 5.08 -16.48
N CYS A 145 5.25 3.92 -16.15
CA CYS A 145 4.50 3.68 -14.91
C CYS A 145 4.46 2.19 -14.57
N ALA A 146 3.95 1.88 -13.39
CA ALA A 146 3.64 0.51 -12.99
C ALA A 146 2.11 0.32 -12.96
N MET A 147 1.58 -0.45 -13.90
CA MET A 147 0.17 -0.83 -13.87
C MET A 147 -0.08 -1.83 -12.75
N VAL A 148 -1.16 -1.65 -12.03
CA VAL A 148 -1.60 -2.51 -10.93
C VAL A 148 -2.56 -3.55 -11.49
N LYS A 149 -2.24 -4.82 -11.32
CA LYS A 149 -3.23 -5.88 -11.52
C LYS A 149 -4.25 -5.78 -10.38
N ALA A 150 -5.50 -5.50 -10.71
CA ALA A 150 -6.56 -5.46 -9.71
C ALA A 150 -6.67 -6.82 -9.02
N PRO A 151 -6.74 -6.87 -7.69
CA PRO A 151 -6.99 -8.11 -6.97
C PRO A 151 -8.42 -8.60 -7.23
N THR A 152 -8.67 -9.89 -7.04
CA THR A 152 -10.05 -10.40 -7.04
C THR A 152 -10.83 -9.86 -5.83
N PRO A 153 -12.20 -9.89 -5.86
CA PRO A 153 -12.99 -9.52 -4.69
C PRO A 153 -12.61 -10.30 -3.43
N GLU A 154 -12.31 -11.59 -3.56
CA GLU A 154 -11.89 -12.47 -2.46
C GLU A 154 -10.50 -12.08 -1.92
N GLU A 155 -9.59 -11.68 -2.80
CA GLU A 155 -8.27 -11.17 -2.40
C GLU A 155 -8.37 -9.81 -1.70
N GLU A 156 -9.31 -8.96 -2.12
CA GLU A 156 -9.58 -7.70 -1.42
C GLU A 156 -10.19 -7.95 -0.04
N ASP A 157 -11.15 -8.86 0.05
CA ASP A 157 -11.83 -9.17 1.30
C ASP A 157 -10.87 -9.78 2.33
N ARG A 158 -10.06 -10.73 1.92
CA ARG A 158 -9.04 -11.34 2.77
C ARG A 158 -8.10 -10.35 3.44
N ARG A 159 -7.82 -9.20 2.80
CA ARG A 159 -7.00 -8.14 3.41
C ARG A 159 -7.67 -7.49 4.60
N ARG A 160 -9.00 -7.53 4.70
CA ARG A 160 -9.76 -6.86 5.77
C ARG A 160 -9.37 -7.38 7.13
N LEU A 161 -9.24 -8.68 7.32
CA LEU A 161 -8.87 -9.29 8.60
C LEU A 161 -7.56 -8.71 9.18
N CYS A 162 -6.50 -8.65 8.36
CA CYS A 162 -5.23 -8.09 8.80
C CYS A 162 -5.31 -6.58 9.07
N ARG A 163 -6.13 -5.86 8.32
CA ARG A 163 -6.32 -4.41 8.45
C ARG A 163 -7.15 -4.08 9.68
N GLU A 164 -8.24 -4.80 9.90
CA GLU A 164 -9.09 -4.68 11.06
C GLU A 164 -8.32 -5.00 12.34
N ARG A 165 -7.64 -6.15 12.39
CA ARG A 165 -6.78 -6.50 13.54
C ARG A 165 -5.79 -5.38 13.87
N LYS A 166 -5.20 -4.72 12.86
CA LYS A 166 -4.28 -3.61 13.09
C LYS A 166 -4.98 -2.39 13.73
N VAL A 167 -6.20 -2.07 13.28
CA VAL A 167 -7.00 -0.99 13.85
C VAL A 167 -7.32 -1.31 15.30
N LEU A 168 -7.92 -2.47 15.58
CA LEU A 168 -8.26 -2.92 16.94
C LEU A 168 -7.04 -2.95 17.88
N THR A 169 -5.88 -3.38 17.37
CA THR A 169 -4.63 -3.37 18.15
C THR A 169 -4.18 -1.94 18.50
N ASN A 170 -4.32 -0.99 17.57
CA ASN A 170 -4.00 0.41 17.84
C ASN A 170 -4.95 1.02 18.87
N GLU A 171 -6.25 0.75 18.76
CA GLU A 171 -7.27 1.19 19.73
C GLU A 171 -7.00 0.60 21.11
N ARG A 172 -6.65 -0.69 21.21
CA ARG A 172 -6.21 -1.31 22.45
C ARG A 172 -5.06 -0.54 23.09
N VAL A 173 -4.03 -0.18 22.32
CA VAL A 173 -2.89 0.60 22.83
C VAL A 173 -3.33 1.98 23.30
N GLN A 174 -4.26 2.63 22.61
CA GLN A 174 -4.79 3.93 23.02
C GLN A 174 -5.53 3.85 24.37
N HIS A 175 -6.41 2.85 24.55
CA HIS A 175 -7.12 2.65 25.82
C HIS A 175 -6.16 2.32 26.96
N VAL A 176 -5.18 1.42 26.74
CA VAL A 176 -4.15 1.12 27.74
C VAL A 176 -3.39 2.38 28.17
N ASN A 177 -2.94 3.18 27.21
CA ASN A 177 -2.19 4.41 27.49
C ASN A 177 -3.06 5.45 28.19
N ARG A 178 -4.34 5.56 27.83
CA ARG A 178 -5.30 6.47 28.48
C ARG A 178 -5.52 6.10 29.94
N ILE A 179 -5.74 4.82 30.24
CA ILE A 179 -5.89 4.34 31.65
C ILE A 179 -4.60 4.64 32.43
N LYS A 180 -3.44 4.28 31.88
CA LYS A 180 -2.15 4.56 32.53
C LYS A 180 -1.93 6.06 32.78
N GLY A 181 -2.28 6.91 31.80
CA GLY A 181 -2.18 8.37 31.93
C GLY A 181 -3.10 8.96 33.00
N LEU A 182 -4.34 8.48 33.05
CA LEU A 182 -5.29 8.89 34.10
C LEU A 182 -4.81 8.53 35.50
N LEU A 183 -4.24 7.33 35.67
CA LEU A 183 -3.69 6.86 36.95
C LEU A 183 -2.38 7.58 37.30
N PHE A 184 -1.53 7.84 36.32
CA PHE A 184 -0.29 8.58 36.55
C PHE A 184 -0.54 9.99 37.07
N GLY A 185 -1.60 10.69 36.63
CA GLY A 185 -2.03 11.98 37.19
C GLY A 185 -2.49 11.94 38.63
N GLN A 186 -2.66 10.72 39.24
CA GLN A 186 -2.95 10.50 40.63
C GLN A 186 -1.78 9.93 41.44
N GLY A 187 -0.57 9.92 40.85
CA GLY A 187 0.62 9.35 41.47
C GLY A 187 0.65 7.81 41.46
N VAL A 188 -0.20 7.16 40.67
CA VAL A 188 -0.25 5.70 40.56
C VAL A 188 0.56 5.24 39.37
N SER A 189 1.60 4.44 39.62
CA SER A 189 2.43 3.78 38.64
C SER A 189 2.33 2.25 38.79
N GLY A 190 2.62 1.51 37.70
CA GLY A 190 2.67 0.04 37.76
C GLY A 190 1.35 -0.69 37.55
N TYR A 191 0.22 0.01 37.32
CA TYR A 191 -1.03 -0.63 36.94
C TYR A 191 -0.98 -1.14 35.47
N GLU A 192 -1.37 -2.41 35.33
CA GLU A 192 -1.34 -3.07 34.01
C GLU A 192 -2.76 -3.45 33.55
N PRO A 193 -3.39 -2.64 32.66
CA PRO A 193 -4.77 -2.84 32.20
C PRO A 193 -5.03 -4.16 31.48
N LEU A 194 -3.99 -4.86 31.03
CA LEU A 194 -4.11 -6.15 30.35
C LEU A 194 -4.03 -7.37 31.27
N ARG A 195 -3.76 -7.21 32.57
CA ARG A 195 -3.76 -8.33 33.53
C ARG A 195 -5.18 -8.87 33.74
N ARG A 196 -5.28 -10.17 34.08
CA ARG A 196 -6.58 -10.82 34.33
C ARG A 196 -7.33 -10.21 35.52
N ASN A 197 -6.62 -9.85 36.60
CA ASN A 197 -7.17 -9.26 37.81
C ASN A 197 -7.24 -7.73 37.76
N ARG A 198 -7.23 -7.09 36.62
CA ARG A 198 -7.22 -5.63 36.44
C ARG A 198 -8.34 -4.90 37.17
N ARG A 199 -9.55 -5.47 37.22
CA ARG A 199 -10.69 -4.84 37.93
C ARG A 199 -10.52 -4.90 39.44
N GLN A 200 -10.15 -6.06 39.98
CA GLN A 200 -9.84 -6.17 41.42
C GLN A 200 -8.70 -5.22 41.80
N GLN A 201 -7.62 -5.18 41.03
CA GLN A 201 -6.54 -4.23 41.30
C GLN A 201 -7.02 -2.77 41.25
N LEU A 202 -7.92 -2.40 40.33
CA LEU A 202 -8.49 -1.05 40.29
C LEU A 202 -9.25 -0.70 41.55
N ASP A 203 -9.95 -1.67 42.17
CA ASP A 203 -10.71 -1.48 43.40
C ASP A 203 -9.82 -1.21 44.62
N GLU A 204 -8.65 -1.81 44.64
CA GLU A 204 -7.66 -1.73 45.73
C GLU A 204 -6.69 -0.53 45.57
N LEU A 205 -6.66 0.13 44.39
CA LEU A 205 -5.74 1.24 44.15
C LEU A 205 -5.99 2.44 45.05
N ARG A 206 -4.87 3.03 45.47
CA ARG A 206 -4.84 4.32 46.16
C ARG A 206 -4.01 5.32 45.39
N THR A 207 -4.32 6.59 45.53
CA THR A 207 -3.55 7.70 45.02
C THR A 207 -2.16 7.77 45.65
N GLY A 208 -1.23 8.48 45.03
CA GLY A 208 0.13 8.66 45.57
C GLY A 208 0.18 9.32 46.97
N ASP A 209 -0.87 10.02 47.39
CA ASP A 209 -1.06 10.59 48.74
C ASP A 209 -1.88 9.69 49.67
N GLY A 210 -2.15 8.43 49.30
CA GLY A 210 -2.75 7.38 50.13
C GLY A 210 -4.29 7.36 50.15
N ARG A 211 -4.99 8.28 49.49
CA ARG A 211 -6.44 8.32 49.41
C ARG A 211 -6.98 7.25 48.43
N PRO A 212 -8.24 6.81 48.60
CA PRO A 212 -8.93 6.04 47.58
C PRO A 212 -9.01 6.82 46.27
N LEU A 213 -9.04 6.12 45.12
CA LEU A 213 -9.25 6.77 43.83
C LEU A 213 -10.56 7.59 43.83
N PRO A 214 -10.54 8.83 43.28
CA PRO A 214 -11.75 9.64 43.16
C PRO A 214 -12.85 8.89 42.39
N LYS A 215 -14.09 8.98 42.85
CA LYS A 215 -15.25 8.24 42.36
C LYS A 215 -15.40 8.36 40.83
N HIS A 216 -15.37 9.59 40.32
CA HIS A 216 -15.56 9.82 38.86
C HIS A 216 -14.40 9.29 38.03
N LEU A 217 -13.17 9.39 38.52
CA LEU A 217 -11.99 8.80 37.88
C LEU A 217 -12.10 7.28 37.81
N LYS A 218 -12.44 6.63 38.94
CA LYS A 218 -12.61 5.17 39.00
C LYS A 218 -13.70 4.72 38.03
N THR A 219 -14.83 5.43 37.94
CA THR A 219 -15.91 5.15 37.00
C THR A 219 -15.46 5.37 35.55
N GLN A 220 -14.66 6.40 35.26
CA GLN A 220 -14.10 6.64 33.95
C GLN A 220 -13.16 5.50 33.52
N ILE A 221 -12.26 5.07 34.39
CA ILE A 221 -11.35 3.95 34.14
C ILE A 221 -12.14 2.65 33.93
N SER A 222 -13.20 2.41 34.72
CA SER A 222 -14.06 1.23 34.52
C SER A 222 -14.64 1.19 33.09
N ARG A 223 -15.16 2.32 32.60
CA ARG A 223 -15.67 2.40 31.23
C ARG A 223 -14.56 2.22 30.14
N GLU A 224 -13.33 2.64 30.43
CA GLU A 224 -12.19 2.36 29.55
C GLU A 224 -11.82 0.88 29.55
N LEU A 225 -11.95 0.20 30.70
CA LEU A 225 -11.76 -1.25 30.82
C LEU A 225 -12.85 -2.03 30.07
N ASP A 226 -14.12 -1.59 30.11
CA ASP A 226 -15.22 -2.21 29.35
C ASP A 226 -14.91 -2.19 27.85
N ARG A 227 -14.44 -1.04 27.32
CA ARG A 227 -14.03 -0.92 25.91
C ARG A 227 -12.81 -1.79 25.60
N LEU A 228 -11.85 -1.83 26.50
CA LEU A 228 -10.64 -2.66 26.34
C LEU A 228 -10.98 -4.14 26.29
N GLU A 229 -11.91 -4.61 27.10
CA GLU A 229 -12.37 -6.00 27.14
C GLU A 229 -13.06 -6.38 25.81
N LEU A 230 -13.97 -5.54 25.34
CA LEU A 230 -14.60 -5.74 24.03
C LEU A 230 -13.56 -5.80 22.89
N LEU A 231 -12.57 -4.90 22.91
CA LEU A 231 -11.49 -4.92 21.90
C LEU A 231 -10.66 -6.21 21.96
N LEU A 232 -10.39 -6.74 23.14
CA LEU A 232 -9.66 -8.00 23.29
C LEU A 232 -10.45 -9.19 22.73
N GLU A 233 -11.77 -9.22 22.93
CA GLU A 233 -12.66 -10.22 22.33
C GLU A 233 -12.68 -10.11 20.81
N GLN A 234 -12.84 -8.92 20.25
CA GLN A 234 -12.84 -8.68 18.81
C GLN A 234 -11.49 -9.04 18.17
N ILE A 235 -10.36 -8.69 18.80
CA ILE A 235 -9.03 -9.08 18.33
C ILE A 235 -8.94 -10.60 18.24
N LYS A 236 -9.39 -11.31 19.29
CA LYS A 236 -9.37 -12.77 19.33
C LYS A 236 -10.25 -13.38 18.23
N ALA A 237 -11.44 -12.82 17.98
CA ALA A 237 -12.34 -13.29 16.94
C ALA A 237 -11.69 -13.17 15.55
N VAL A 238 -11.14 -12.00 15.24
CA VAL A 238 -10.44 -11.74 13.95
C VAL A 238 -9.19 -12.63 13.79
N GLU A 239 -8.46 -12.87 14.88
CA GLU A 239 -7.30 -13.78 14.87
C GLU A 239 -7.73 -15.23 14.63
N THR A 240 -8.83 -15.68 15.21
CA THR A 240 -9.38 -17.03 15.00
C THR A 240 -9.83 -17.21 13.55
N GLU A 241 -10.53 -16.25 12.97
CA GLU A 241 -10.95 -16.28 11.57
C GLU A 241 -9.76 -16.31 10.62
N ARG A 242 -8.77 -15.46 10.84
CA ARG A 242 -7.50 -15.46 10.09
C ARG A 242 -6.82 -16.84 10.15
N ASP A 243 -6.71 -17.41 11.32
CA ASP A 243 -6.00 -18.68 11.53
C ASP A 243 -6.76 -19.84 10.87
N ALA A 244 -8.09 -19.81 10.87
CA ALA A 244 -8.93 -20.76 10.13
C ALA A 244 -8.70 -20.66 8.62
N LEU A 245 -8.63 -19.45 8.05
CA LEU A 245 -8.30 -19.25 6.64
C LEU A 245 -6.91 -19.79 6.28
N LEU A 246 -5.90 -19.57 7.14
CA LEU A 246 -4.56 -20.08 6.92
C LEU A 246 -4.50 -21.61 7.01
N ALA A 247 -5.26 -22.21 7.93
CA ALA A 247 -5.35 -23.67 8.05
C ALA A 247 -6.01 -24.30 6.81
N ALA A 248 -7.07 -23.68 6.29
CA ALA A 248 -7.72 -24.13 5.06
C ALA A 248 -6.78 -24.13 3.85
N GLN A 249 -5.84 -23.16 3.77
CA GLN A 249 -4.84 -23.11 2.70
C GLN A 249 -3.76 -24.21 2.80
N LYS A 250 -3.55 -24.81 3.98
CA LYS A 250 -2.63 -25.97 4.12
C LYS A 250 -3.21 -27.27 3.57
N VAL A 251 -4.54 -27.41 3.62
CA VAL A 251 -5.26 -28.62 3.16
C VAL A 251 -5.42 -28.62 1.63
N ALA A 252 -5.58 -27.45 1.03
CA ALA A 252 -5.55 -27.29 -0.41
C ALA A 252 -4.10 -27.44 -0.93
N LEU A 253 -3.84 -27.27 -2.20
CA LEU A 253 -2.45 -27.23 -2.73
C LEU A 253 -1.58 -26.24 -1.92
N PRO A 254 -0.30 -26.59 -1.63
CA PRO A 254 0.56 -25.74 -0.82
C PRO A 254 0.78 -24.36 -1.48
N GLY A 255 -0.10 -23.42 -1.13
CA GLY A 255 -0.03 -22.05 -1.58
C GLY A 255 1.03 -21.24 -0.80
N PRO A 256 1.30 -19.98 -1.24
CA PRO A 256 2.31 -19.11 -0.62
C PRO A 256 2.17 -18.96 0.90
N ALA A 257 0.92 -19.01 1.42
CA ALA A 257 0.67 -18.89 2.85
C ALA A 257 1.14 -20.14 3.62
N ALA A 258 0.89 -21.33 3.09
CA ALA A 258 1.33 -22.59 3.69
C ALA A 258 2.87 -22.63 3.74
N MET A 259 3.52 -22.33 2.61
CA MET A 259 4.98 -22.31 2.49
C MET A 259 5.63 -21.33 3.51
N LEU A 260 5.06 -20.15 3.72
CA LEU A 260 5.60 -19.18 4.67
C LEU A 260 5.51 -19.68 6.13
N LEU A 261 4.47 -20.43 6.47
CA LEU A 261 4.30 -20.98 7.82
C LEU A 261 5.36 -22.03 8.17
N ASP A 262 6.01 -22.63 7.19
CA ASP A 262 7.04 -23.64 7.41
C ASP A 262 8.34 -23.05 8.00
N PHE A 263 8.61 -21.75 7.83
CA PHE A 263 9.77 -21.15 8.46
C PHE A 263 9.63 -21.00 9.97
N ASN A 264 10.66 -21.40 10.71
CA ASN A 264 10.75 -21.08 12.13
C ASN A 264 10.84 -19.55 12.31
N GLY A 265 10.01 -19.00 13.20
CA GLY A 265 9.93 -17.55 13.45
C GLY A 265 8.93 -16.80 12.55
N ILE A 266 8.31 -17.44 11.55
CA ILE A 266 7.19 -16.88 10.81
C ILE A 266 5.90 -17.49 11.36
N GLY A 267 5.09 -16.65 12.03
CA GLY A 267 3.80 -17.05 12.59
C GLY A 267 2.62 -16.61 11.72
N PRO A 268 1.38 -16.94 12.12
CA PRO A 268 0.15 -16.66 11.36
C PRO A 268 0.00 -15.18 10.99
N GLU A 269 0.32 -14.26 11.89
CA GLU A 269 0.21 -12.81 11.64
C GLU A 269 1.10 -12.35 10.48
N PHE A 270 2.38 -12.71 10.52
CA PHE A 270 3.32 -12.33 9.45
C PHE A 270 2.94 -12.99 8.13
N THR A 271 2.58 -14.26 8.17
CA THR A 271 2.11 -15.01 7.00
C THR A 271 0.91 -14.34 6.37
N ALA A 272 -0.12 -14.03 7.16
CA ALA A 272 -1.34 -13.41 6.66
C ALA A 272 -1.08 -12.04 6.03
N VAL A 273 -0.25 -11.19 6.66
CA VAL A 273 0.10 -9.88 6.10
C VAL A 273 0.94 -10.02 4.82
N LEU A 274 1.97 -10.88 4.82
CA LEU A 274 2.80 -11.10 3.64
C LEU A 274 1.98 -11.63 2.46
N TRP A 275 1.09 -12.59 2.71
CA TRP A 275 0.21 -13.16 1.70
C TRP A 275 -0.82 -12.16 1.20
N SER A 276 -1.55 -11.47 2.10
CA SER A 276 -2.65 -10.58 1.72
C SER A 276 -2.20 -9.22 1.19
N GLU A 277 -1.06 -8.68 1.64
CA GLU A 277 -0.60 -7.35 1.24
C GLU A 277 0.49 -7.38 0.15
N GLY A 278 1.13 -8.51 -0.12
CA GLY A 278 2.26 -8.57 -1.06
C GLY A 278 2.31 -9.77 -1.98
N LEU A 279 2.42 -10.98 -1.40
CA LEU A 279 2.78 -12.18 -2.16
C LEU A 279 1.63 -12.84 -2.94
N PHE A 280 0.42 -12.25 -2.90
CA PHE A 280 -0.68 -12.59 -3.82
C PHE A 280 -0.44 -12.02 -5.23
N ARG A 281 0.44 -11.04 -5.38
CA ARG A 281 0.71 -10.36 -6.65
C ARG A 281 1.83 -11.05 -7.42
N HIS A 282 1.66 -11.03 -8.73
CA HIS A 282 2.76 -11.38 -9.62
C HIS A 282 3.75 -10.21 -9.74
N PHE A 283 5.04 -10.53 -9.62
CA PHE A 283 6.14 -9.59 -9.85
C PHE A 283 7.14 -10.20 -10.81
N ASP A 284 7.58 -9.45 -11.81
CA ASP A 284 8.53 -9.94 -12.83
C ASP A 284 9.96 -10.02 -12.28
N ASN A 285 10.28 -9.19 -11.29
CA ASN A 285 11.64 -9.14 -10.77
C ASN A 285 11.72 -8.58 -9.33
N ARG A 286 12.88 -8.80 -8.71
CA ARG A 286 13.18 -8.36 -7.33
C ARG A 286 13.07 -6.84 -7.11
N ARG A 287 13.23 -6.01 -8.16
CA ARG A 287 13.14 -4.55 -8.03
C ARG A 287 11.68 -4.14 -7.84
N GLN A 288 10.76 -4.74 -8.59
CA GLN A 288 9.32 -4.50 -8.43
C GLN A 288 8.83 -4.89 -7.03
N VAL A 289 9.25 -6.07 -6.52
CA VAL A 289 8.93 -6.51 -5.15
C VAL A 289 9.37 -5.49 -4.11
N ALA A 290 10.63 -5.03 -4.20
CA ALA A 290 11.19 -4.06 -3.26
C ALA A 290 10.51 -2.69 -3.35
N SER A 291 10.20 -2.23 -4.56
CA SER A 291 9.50 -0.96 -4.81
C SER A 291 8.09 -0.99 -4.27
N TYR A 292 7.36 -2.08 -4.51
CA TYR A 292 6.01 -2.26 -3.99
C TYR A 292 5.93 -2.18 -2.45
N ALA A 293 6.94 -2.70 -1.75
CA ALA A 293 7.05 -2.58 -0.29
C ALA A 293 7.59 -1.21 0.17
N GLY A 294 8.00 -0.33 -0.75
CA GLY A 294 8.66 0.93 -0.42
C GLY A 294 10.04 0.74 0.24
N LEU A 295 10.71 -0.38 -0.08
CA LEU A 295 12.04 -0.75 0.42
C LEU A 295 13.13 -0.59 -0.65
N ALA A 296 12.80 -0.02 -1.82
CA ALA A 296 13.80 0.29 -2.84
C ALA A 296 14.76 1.38 -2.32
N PRO A 297 16.08 1.22 -2.53
CA PRO A 297 17.05 2.25 -2.17
C PRO A 297 16.86 3.49 -3.04
N THR A 298 17.15 4.64 -2.47
CA THR A 298 17.10 5.95 -3.16
C THR A 298 18.49 6.56 -3.17
N PRO A 299 19.40 6.10 -4.04
CA PRO A 299 20.71 6.71 -4.17
C PRO A 299 20.58 8.11 -4.74
N TRP A 300 21.37 9.03 -4.22
CA TRP A 300 21.60 10.33 -4.83
C TRP A 300 23.00 10.32 -5.39
N GLN A 301 23.08 10.23 -6.71
CA GLN A 301 24.34 10.25 -7.42
C GLN A 301 24.31 11.44 -8.40
N SER A 302 25.20 12.42 -8.20
CA SER A 302 25.35 13.58 -9.07
C SER A 302 26.83 14.01 -9.06
N GLY A 303 27.49 13.79 -10.19
CA GLY A 303 28.94 14.06 -10.31
C GLY A 303 29.75 13.26 -9.28
N SER A 304 30.51 13.96 -8.44
CA SER A 304 31.33 13.35 -7.37
C SER A 304 30.53 13.03 -6.09
N VAL A 305 29.24 13.38 -6.02
CA VAL A 305 28.40 13.15 -4.83
C VAL A 305 27.72 11.80 -4.97
N ASP A 306 28.07 10.85 -4.08
CA ASP A 306 27.36 9.56 -3.93
C ASP A 306 26.84 9.48 -2.49
N HIS A 307 25.53 9.68 -2.33
CA HIS A 307 24.86 9.66 -1.03
C HIS A 307 23.61 8.79 -1.05
N GLU A 308 23.55 7.82 -0.14
CA GLU A 308 22.34 7.03 0.07
C GLU A 308 21.32 7.79 0.94
N GLN A 309 20.14 8.07 0.38
CA GLN A 309 19.03 8.72 1.12
C GLN A 309 18.13 7.74 1.87
N GLY A 310 18.49 6.46 1.93
CA GLY A 310 17.73 5.40 2.55
C GLY A 310 16.78 4.70 1.58
N VAL A 311 15.52 4.45 1.98
CA VAL A 311 14.51 3.77 1.16
C VAL A 311 13.42 4.72 0.70
N SER A 312 12.81 4.42 -0.43
CA SER A 312 11.83 5.30 -1.11
C SER A 312 10.61 5.64 -0.25
N LYS A 313 10.20 4.73 0.65
CA LYS A 313 8.95 4.77 1.44
C LYS A 313 7.66 4.88 0.61
N ALA A 314 7.76 5.05 -0.70
CA ALA A 314 6.65 4.89 -1.62
C ALA A 314 6.23 3.41 -1.68
N GLY A 315 4.95 3.12 -1.87
CA GLY A 315 4.44 1.75 -1.89
C GLY A 315 3.71 1.37 -0.60
N ASN A 316 3.56 0.05 -0.34
CA ASN A 316 2.72 -0.45 0.75
C ASN A 316 3.37 -0.28 2.14
N PRO A 317 2.89 0.66 2.99
CA PRO A 317 3.50 0.92 4.29
C PRO A 317 3.27 -0.20 5.31
N ARG A 318 2.17 -0.98 5.17
CA ARG A 318 1.92 -2.14 6.05
C ARG A 318 2.94 -3.22 5.80
N LEU A 319 3.11 -3.61 4.55
CA LEU A 319 4.09 -4.62 4.15
C LEU A 319 5.50 -4.20 4.61
N ARG A 320 5.88 -2.94 4.41
CA ARG A 320 7.18 -2.42 4.85
C ARG A 320 7.37 -2.54 6.37
N THR A 321 6.39 -2.07 7.16
CA THR A 321 6.47 -2.11 8.63
C THR A 321 6.53 -3.54 9.13
N THR A 322 5.69 -4.42 8.59
CA THR A 322 5.67 -5.86 8.93
C THR A 322 7.00 -6.54 8.61
N LEU A 323 7.59 -6.23 7.45
CA LEU A 323 8.89 -6.78 7.07
C LEU A 323 10.05 -6.30 7.96
N ILE A 324 10.02 -5.06 8.41
CA ILE A 324 11.02 -4.55 9.35
C ILE A 324 10.89 -5.26 10.71
N GLN A 325 9.66 -5.49 11.18
CA GLN A 325 9.41 -6.26 12.40
C GLN A 325 9.84 -7.72 12.23
N LEU A 326 9.48 -8.35 11.11
CA LEU A 326 9.89 -9.71 10.79
C LEU A 326 11.42 -9.85 10.68
N ALA A 327 12.12 -8.84 10.14
CA ALA A 327 13.57 -8.87 10.07
C ALA A 327 14.24 -8.93 11.46
N TRP A 328 13.69 -8.24 12.45
CA TRP A 328 14.15 -8.37 13.85
C TRP A 328 13.89 -9.77 14.42
N LEU A 329 12.71 -10.33 14.19
CA LEU A 329 12.37 -11.69 14.62
C LEU A 329 13.20 -12.75 13.87
N TRP A 330 13.48 -12.52 12.58
CA TRP A 330 14.35 -13.38 11.78
C TRP A 330 15.72 -13.52 12.40
N LEU A 331 16.33 -12.42 12.83
CA LEU A 331 17.63 -12.45 13.52
C LEU A 331 17.60 -13.26 14.81
N ARG A 332 16.45 -13.30 15.50
CA ARG A 332 16.27 -14.06 16.74
C ARG A 332 16.04 -15.55 16.48
N HIS A 333 15.18 -15.89 15.52
CA HIS A 333 14.74 -17.26 15.26
C HIS A 333 15.56 -17.99 14.19
N GLN A 334 16.31 -17.23 13.37
CA GLN A 334 17.14 -17.74 12.26
C GLN A 334 18.58 -17.24 12.33
N PRO A 335 19.28 -17.38 13.49
CA PRO A 335 20.57 -16.73 13.72
C PRO A 335 21.70 -17.24 12.83
N GLN A 336 21.54 -18.43 12.24
CA GLN A 336 22.52 -19.09 11.37
C GLN A 336 22.20 -18.96 9.87
N SER A 337 21.05 -18.35 9.52
CA SER A 337 20.73 -18.13 8.12
C SER A 337 21.72 -17.17 7.45
N ALA A 338 21.98 -17.36 6.16
CA ALA A 338 22.87 -16.49 5.38
C ALA A 338 22.49 -15.01 5.49
N LEU A 339 21.19 -14.70 5.61
CA LEU A 339 20.71 -13.32 5.81
C LEU A 339 21.07 -12.77 7.20
N ALA A 340 20.99 -13.59 8.24
CA ALA A 340 21.37 -13.17 9.59
C ALA A 340 22.88 -12.99 9.73
N LEU A 341 23.67 -13.87 9.13
CA LEU A 341 25.15 -13.77 9.08
C LEU A 341 25.57 -12.51 8.32
N TRP A 342 24.97 -12.25 7.15
CA TRP A 342 25.19 -11.02 6.40
C TRP A 342 24.90 -9.76 7.24
N PHE A 343 23.81 -9.76 8.01
CA PHE A 343 23.46 -8.63 8.88
C PHE A 343 24.53 -8.42 9.96
N LYS A 344 24.94 -9.49 10.65
CA LYS A 344 25.95 -9.43 11.71
C LYS A 344 27.29 -8.87 11.18
N GLU A 345 27.75 -9.38 10.05
CA GLU A 345 28.97 -8.92 9.38
C GLU A 345 28.88 -7.44 9.00
N ARG A 346 27.76 -7.02 8.37
CA ARG A 346 27.57 -5.62 7.95
C ARG A 346 27.55 -4.66 9.14
N VAL A 347 26.93 -5.04 10.25
CA VAL A 347 26.89 -4.24 11.49
C VAL A 347 28.27 -4.17 12.13
N ALA A 348 29.02 -5.30 12.19
CA ALA A 348 30.36 -5.35 12.74
C ALA A 348 31.35 -4.45 11.98
N ARG A 349 31.34 -4.50 10.64
CA ARG A 349 32.18 -3.65 9.78
C ARG A 349 31.97 -2.14 10.03
N ASN A 350 30.80 -1.74 10.49
CA ASN A 350 30.45 -0.34 10.75
C ASN A 350 30.50 0.01 12.24
N GLY A 351 31.14 -0.78 13.07
CA GLY A 351 31.27 -0.54 14.52
C GLY A 351 29.94 -0.43 15.25
N GLY A 352 28.89 -1.09 14.77
CA GLY A 352 27.54 -1.09 15.36
C GLY A 352 26.67 0.12 15.06
N ARG A 353 27.21 1.19 14.46
CA ARG A 353 26.54 2.50 14.30
C ARG A 353 25.28 2.47 13.41
N HIS A 354 25.21 1.60 12.41
CA HIS A 354 24.13 1.56 11.42
C HIS A 354 23.15 0.39 11.60
N LYS A 355 23.01 -0.15 12.80
CA LYS A 355 22.14 -1.30 13.08
C LYS A 355 20.69 -1.10 12.60
N LYS A 356 20.10 0.08 12.87
CA LYS A 356 18.71 0.41 12.46
C LYS A 356 18.57 0.54 10.94
N THR A 357 19.56 1.07 10.25
CA THR A 357 19.53 1.17 8.77
C THR A 357 19.76 -0.21 8.14
N THR A 358 20.68 -0.99 8.72
CA THR A 358 20.99 -2.34 8.23
C THR A 358 19.80 -3.30 8.36
N VAL A 359 18.94 -3.16 9.40
CA VAL A 359 17.73 -3.99 9.52
C VAL A 359 16.70 -3.67 8.43
N VAL A 360 16.63 -2.43 7.95
CA VAL A 360 15.76 -2.08 6.81
C VAL A 360 16.28 -2.72 5.51
N ALA A 361 17.58 -2.75 5.33
CA ALA A 361 18.21 -3.46 4.21
C ALA A 361 18.01 -5.00 4.32
N LEU A 362 18.07 -5.55 5.55
CA LEU A 362 17.73 -6.95 5.81
C LEU A 362 16.26 -7.23 5.45
N ALA A 363 15.32 -6.37 5.85
CA ALA A 363 13.90 -6.49 5.53
C ALA A 363 13.66 -6.58 4.01
N ARG A 364 14.37 -5.77 3.21
CA ARG A 364 14.33 -5.86 1.75
C ARG A 364 14.88 -7.19 1.23
N LYS A 365 16.04 -7.63 1.73
CA LYS A 365 16.64 -8.92 1.33
C LYS A 365 15.72 -10.09 1.71
N LEU A 366 15.13 -10.04 2.91
CA LEU A 366 14.19 -11.05 3.39
C LEU A 366 12.94 -11.11 2.53
N LEU A 367 12.35 -9.96 2.18
CA LEU A 367 11.20 -9.92 1.26
C LEU A 367 11.51 -10.59 -0.08
N VAL A 368 12.64 -10.25 -0.68
CA VAL A 368 13.04 -10.85 -1.97
C VAL A 368 13.29 -12.35 -1.84
N ALA A 369 13.88 -12.79 -0.74
CA ALA A 369 14.15 -14.21 -0.49
C ALA A 369 12.83 -14.99 -0.27
N LEU A 370 11.91 -14.46 0.53
CA LEU A 370 10.58 -15.06 0.74
C LEU A 370 9.76 -15.08 -0.56
N TRP A 371 9.83 -14.03 -1.38
CA TRP A 371 9.21 -14.01 -2.69
C TRP A 371 9.76 -15.13 -3.59
N LYS A 372 11.09 -15.29 -3.67
CA LYS A 372 11.71 -16.38 -4.43
C LYS A 372 11.31 -17.75 -3.90
N TYR A 373 11.18 -17.89 -2.60
CA TYR A 373 10.76 -19.14 -1.99
C TYR A 373 9.33 -19.51 -2.41
N VAL A 374 8.37 -18.60 -2.30
CA VAL A 374 6.97 -18.90 -2.64
C VAL A 374 6.71 -18.99 -4.16
N THR A 375 7.59 -18.42 -5.00
CA THR A 375 7.43 -18.46 -6.46
C THR A 375 8.25 -19.53 -7.15
N ALA A 376 9.39 -19.91 -6.60
CA ALA A 376 10.35 -20.80 -7.22
C ALA A 376 10.89 -21.90 -6.27
N GLY A 377 10.37 -22.01 -5.06
CA GLY A 377 10.80 -23.02 -4.08
C GLY A 377 12.22 -22.82 -3.52
N VAL A 378 12.86 -21.68 -3.79
CA VAL A 378 14.25 -21.44 -3.38
C VAL A 378 14.33 -21.14 -1.88
N VAL A 379 14.74 -22.14 -1.10
CA VAL A 379 14.90 -22.01 0.36
C VAL A 379 16.03 -21.04 0.69
N ILE A 380 15.87 -20.26 1.76
CA ILE A 380 16.90 -19.36 2.27
C ILE A 380 18.01 -20.21 2.90
N GLU A 381 19.23 -20.04 2.44
CA GLU A 381 20.39 -20.78 2.92
C GLU A 381 20.55 -20.67 4.45
N GLY A 382 20.75 -21.81 5.13
CA GLY A 382 20.89 -21.89 6.58
C GLY A 382 19.61 -21.54 7.37
N ALA A 383 18.44 -21.41 6.71
CA ALA A 383 17.20 -21.22 7.42
C ALA A 383 16.63 -22.54 7.93
N VAL A 384 16.12 -22.50 9.16
CA VAL A 384 15.50 -23.64 9.83
C VAL A 384 14.00 -23.65 9.51
N MET A 385 13.53 -24.77 8.97
CA MET A 385 12.12 -25.04 8.75
C MET A 385 11.52 -25.72 9.99
N LYS A 386 10.23 -25.52 10.24
CA LYS A 386 9.51 -26.29 11.27
C LYS A 386 9.46 -27.74 10.83
N THR A 387 9.76 -28.63 11.74
CA THR A 387 9.43 -30.06 11.55
C THR A 387 7.91 -30.21 11.45
N ALA A 388 7.45 -30.92 10.44
CA ALA A 388 6.04 -31.23 10.22
C ALA A 388 5.42 -31.95 11.42
#